data_b882f4de872a76953a547675399e5ac3
#
_entry.id   b882f4de872a76953a547675399e5ac3
#
_cell.length_a   1.000
_cell.length_b   1.000
_cell.length_c   1.000
_cell.angle_alpha   90.00
_cell.angle_beta   90.00
_cell.angle_gamma   90.00
#
_symmetry.space_group_name_H-M   'P 1'
#
loop_
_entity.id
_entity.type
_entity.pdbx_description
1 polymer ?
#
loop_
_entity_poly.entity_id
_entity_poly.type
_entity_poly.pdbx_seq_one_letter_code
_entity_poly.pdbx_strand_id
1 'polypeptide(L)'
;MKIHLRLLAAAAALILLLPAAAPGEGSAPGLEEFRIRCGDPDSPKIAITMDDVNEPEWVWKTVELCLYYGVAVTFFPNGVNMKEEDRLNWQIVVDSGCEIGSHGYYHERFKDDGWQVLYNLGMFEEQVDKVLGYHYEVRWFRPPWGEITDSNGSQYKNMTLLRRCGYDHYVYWSISETDPDKAAKLVQNGSILLFHARKKDYECLVKLIPQLLEDGFEPVTVSEMFGFDPPETGGELFVYDGNTYGRLQD
;
A
#
# COMPACT_ATOMS: atom_id res chain seq x y z
N MET A 1 47.17 48.88 19.78
CA MET A 1 45.79 48.38 19.88
C MET A 1 45.15 48.53 18.50
N LYS A 2 45.22 47.46 17.65
CA LYS A 2 44.70 47.51 16.28
C LYS A 2 43.39 46.70 16.24
N ILE A 3 42.29 47.37 16.01
CA ILE A 3 40.96 46.79 15.86
C ILE A 3 40.82 46.33 14.39
N HIS A 4 40.67 45.00 14.16
CA HIS A 4 40.38 44.49 12.85
C HIS A 4 38.87 44.39 12.65
N LEU A 5 38.37 45.26 11.80
CA LEU A 5 36.99 45.29 11.31
C LEU A 5 36.87 44.17 10.23
N ARG A 6 36.07 43.13 10.52
CA ARG A 6 35.72 42.10 9.52
C ARG A 6 34.41 42.52 8.82
N LEU A 7 34.52 42.83 7.55
CA LEU A 7 33.40 43.02 6.65
C LEU A 7 32.78 41.65 6.36
N LEU A 8 31.52 41.47 6.74
CA LEU A 8 30.65 40.39 6.28
C LEU A 8 30.03 40.79 4.93
N ALA A 9 30.48 40.12 3.86
CA ALA A 9 29.84 40.23 2.57
C ALA A 9 28.57 39.34 2.56
N ALA A 10 27.38 39.95 2.53
CA ALA A 10 26.12 39.26 2.32
C ALA A 10 25.99 38.95 0.83
N ALA A 11 26.10 37.69 0.46
CA ALA A 11 25.75 37.21 -0.88
C ALA A 11 24.23 37.09 -0.97
N ALA A 12 23.60 38.03 -1.67
CA ALA A 12 22.19 37.92 -2.03
C ALA A 12 22.05 36.88 -3.15
N ALA A 13 21.51 35.71 -2.82
CA ALA A 13 21.10 34.72 -3.80
C ALA A 13 19.86 35.20 -4.52
N LEU A 14 19.99 35.58 -5.78
CA LEU A 14 18.89 35.91 -6.67
C LEU A 14 18.19 34.61 -7.06
N ILE A 15 17.09 34.26 -6.39
CA ILE A 15 16.24 33.15 -6.79
C ILE A 15 15.46 33.61 -8.02
N LEU A 16 15.89 33.14 -9.19
CA LEU A 16 15.13 33.25 -10.43
C LEU A 16 13.90 32.31 -10.29
N LEU A 17 12.76 32.89 -10.00
CA LEU A 17 11.45 32.25 -10.16
C LEU A 17 11.24 32.00 -11.65
N LEU A 18 11.55 30.82 -12.13
CA LEU A 18 11.07 30.34 -13.42
C LEU A 18 9.54 30.19 -13.30
N PRO A 19 8.77 30.74 -14.26
CA PRO A 19 7.34 30.49 -14.26
C PRO A 19 7.12 28.98 -14.38
N ALA A 20 6.35 28.40 -13.46
CA ALA A 20 5.86 27.04 -13.61
C ALA A 20 5.18 26.94 -14.98
N ALA A 21 5.67 26.05 -15.83
CA ALA A 21 4.99 25.74 -17.08
C ALA A 21 3.58 25.30 -16.72
N ALA A 22 2.57 25.95 -17.33
CA ALA A 22 1.21 25.47 -17.23
C ALA A 22 1.18 24.00 -17.66
N PRO A 23 0.45 23.11 -16.96
CA PRO A 23 0.32 21.73 -17.39
C PRO A 23 -0.26 21.78 -18.81
N GLY A 24 0.54 21.32 -19.79
CA GLY A 24 0.04 21.09 -21.13
C GLY A 24 -1.18 20.17 -21.04
N GLU A 25 -2.15 20.34 -21.94
CA GLU A 25 -3.25 19.41 -22.12
C GLU A 25 -2.65 18.03 -22.52
N GLY A 26 -2.14 17.31 -21.51
CA GLY A 26 -1.72 15.93 -21.65
C GLY A 26 -2.96 15.08 -21.89
N SER A 27 -2.91 14.19 -22.86
CA SER A 27 -3.88 13.10 -22.97
C SER A 27 -4.06 12.47 -21.60
N ALA A 28 -5.31 12.14 -21.24
CA ALA A 28 -5.60 11.46 -19.98
C ALA A 28 -4.61 10.29 -19.77
N PRO A 29 -4.00 10.17 -18.56
CA PRO A 29 -3.00 9.14 -18.31
C PRO A 29 -3.56 7.76 -18.67
N GLY A 30 -2.76 6.92 -19.29
CA GLY A 30 -3.16 5.56 -19.63
C GLY A 30 -3.41 4.75 -18.33
N LEU A 31 -4.31 3.78 -18.38
CA LEU A 31 -4.66 2.94 -17.21
C LEU A 31 -3.45 2.25 -16.58
N GLU A 32 -2.44 1.94 -17.38
CA GLU A 32 -1.19 1.32 -16.92
C GLU A 32 -0.38 2.23 -15.98
N GLU A 33 -0.55 3.55 -16.06
CA GLU A 33 0.11 4.49 -15.15
C GLU A 33 -0.44 4.43 -13.73
N PHE A 34 -1.68 3.95 -13.56
CA PHE A 34 -2.31 3.81 -12.24
C PHE A 34 -2.05 2.45 -11.60
N ARG A 35 -1.66 1.46 -12.38
CA ARG A 35 -1.55 0.08 -11.94
C ARG A 35 -0.11 -0.32 -11.69
N ILE A 36 0.23 -0.53 -10.43
CA ILE A 36 1.54 -1.05 -10.04
C ILE A 36 1.52 -2.58 -10.11
N ARG A 37 2.39 -3.17 -10.94
CA ARG A 37 2.56 -4.62 -11.07
C ARG A 37 3.89 -5.13 -10.55
N CYS A 38 4.90 -4.28 -10.54
CA CYS A 38 6.25 -4.59 -10.11
C CYS A 38 6.96 -3.31 -9.67
N GLY A 39 8.02 -3.46 -8.89
CA GLY A 39 8.97 -2.41 -8.52
C GLY A 39 10.10 -2.29 -9.53
N ASP A 40 11.22 -1.75 -9.07
CA ASP A 40 12.44 -1.53 -9.86
C ASP A 40 13.12 -2.86 -10.21
N PRO A 41 13.32 -3.19 -11.50
CA PRO A 41 13.99 -4.42 -11.93
C PRO A 41 15.48 -4.46 -11.58
N ASP A 42 16.09 -3.35 -11.24
CA ASP A 42 17.50 -3.27 -10.85
C ASP A 42 17.69 -3.40 -9.32
N SER A 43 16.60 -3.40 -8.53
CA SER A 43 16.62 -3.54 -7.08
C SER A 43 16.22 -4.95 -6.65
N PRO A 44 16.94 -5.61 -5.71
CA PRO A 44 16.59 -6.92 -5.19
C PRO A 44 15.31 -6.94 -4.33
N LYS A 45 14.73 -5.77 -4.06
CA LYS A 45 13.50 -5.66 -3.28
C LYS A 45 12.32 -6.33 -3.99
N ILE A 46 11.59 -7.11 -3.22
CA ILE A 46 10.34 -7.76 -3.64
C ILE A 46 9.26 -7.51 -2.59
N ALA A 47 7.99 -7.46 -2.98
CA ALA A 47 6.90 -7.35 -2.02
C ALA A 47 6.10 -8.66 -1.95
N ILE A 48 6.04 -9.24 -0.77
CA ILE A 48 5.09 -10.31 -0.46
C ILE A 48 3.82 -9.64 0.04
N THR A 49 2.68 -9.96 -0.58
CA THR A 49 1.40 -9.35 -0.23
C THR A 49 0.33 -10.42 0.06
N MET A 50 -0.58 -10.12 0.98
CA MET A 50 -1.59 -11.05 1.45
C MET A 50 -2.97 -10.40 1.49
N ASP A 51 -3.91 -10.95 0.71
CA ASP A 51 -5.26 -10.40 0.55
C ASP A 51 -6.31 -11.08 1.45
N ASP A 52 -7.51 -10.48 1.54
CA ASP A 52 -8.77 -10.91 2.14
C ASP A 52 -8.80 -10.95 3.68
N VAL A 53 -7.92 -11.70 4.30
CA VAL A 53 -7.89 -11.93 5.76
C VAL A 53 -9.22 -12.52 6.30
N ASN A 54 -9.77 -13.52 5.60
CA ASN A 54 -10.93 -14.26 6.08
C ASN A 54 -10.60 -15.16 7.28
N GLU A 55 -9.35 -15.58 7.40
CA GLU A 55 -8.82 -16.41 8.48
C GLU A 55 -7.64 -15.67 9.14
N PRO A 56 -7.90 -14.73 10.09
CA PRO A 56 -6.88 -13.82 10.62
C PRO A 56 -5.73 -14.53 11.34
N GLU A 57 -5.91 -15.76 11.81
CA GLU A 57 -4.84 -16.54 12.42
C GLU A 57 -3.62 -16.72 11.48
N TRP A 58 -3.83 -16.74 10.16
CA TRP A 58 -2.74 -16.86 9.18
C TRP A 58 -1.96 -15.56 8.99
N VAL A 59 -2.59 -14.42 9.29
CA VAL A 59 -1.89 -13.12 9.40
C VAL A 59 -0.92 -13.18 10.58
N TRP A 60 -1.41 -13.58 11.77
CA TRP A 60 -0.58 -13.62 12.98
C TRP A 60 0.62 -14.55 12.82
N LYS A 61 0.40 -15.74 12.28
CA LYS A 61 1.48 -16.68 11.96
C LYS A 61 2.46 -16.15 10.92
N THR A 62 1.97 -15.40 9.92
CA THR A 62 2.85 -14.77 8.92
C THR A 62 3.69 -13.67 9.54
N VAL A 63 3.14 -12.88 10.46
CA VAL A 63 3.92 -11.87 11.21
C VAL A 63 5.01 -12.53 12.07
N GLU A 64 4.70 -13.64 12.77
CA GLU A 64 5.71 -14.40 13.50
C GLU A 64 6.84 -14.89 12.58
N LEU A 65 6.50 -15.36 11.37
CA LEU A 65 7.46 -15.77 10.35
C LEU A 65 8.31 -14.60 9.87
N CYS A 66 7.69 -13.44 9.63
CA CYS A 66 8.38 -12.21 9.23
C CYS A 66 9.39 -11.75 10.29
N LEU A 67 8.97 -11.73 11.56
CA LEU A 67 9.85 -11.41 12.69
C LEU A 67 11.04 -12.38 12.81
N TYR A 68 10.80 -13.68 12.58
CA TYR A 68 11.84 -14.70 12.63
C TYR A 68 12.92 -14.51 11.56
N TYR A 69 12.52 -14.11 10.33
CA TYR A 69 13.44 -13.90 9.21
C TYR A 69 13.91 -12.45 9.05
N GLY A 70 13.37 -11.51 9.81
CA GLY A 70 13.69 -10.07 9.67
C GLY A 70 13.19 -9.48 8.35
N VAL A 71 12.02 -9.90 7.88
CA VAL A 71 11.39 -9.41 6.65
C VAL A 71 10.03 -8.75 6.96
N ALA A 72 9.47 -8.03 5.99
CA ALA A 72 8.15 -7.43 6.14
C ALA A 72 7.25 -7.76 4.94
N VAL A 73 5.93 -7.75 5.17
CA VAL A 73 4.90 -8.00 4.15
C VAL A 73 3.83 -6.91 4.21
N THR A 74 3.08 -6.74 3.12
CA THR A 74 1.91 -5.85 3.09
C THR A 74 0.64 -6.68 3.07
N PHE A 75 -0.22 -6.49 4.06
CA PHE A 75 -1.55 -7.09 4.13
C PHE A 75 -2.58 -6.17 3.48
N PHE A 76 -3.50 -6.76 2.70
CA PHE A 76 -4.66 -6.09 2.13
C PHE A 76 -5.95 -6.74 2.67
N PRO A 77 -6.30 -6.50 3.94
CA PRO A 77 -7.53 -7.05 4.51
C PRO A 77 -8.78 -6.38 3.92
N ASN A 78 -9.90 -7.11 3.95
CA ASN A 78 -11.21 -6.47 3.85
C ASN A 78 -11.59 -5.90 5.23
N GLY A 79 -12.10 -4.67 5.26
CA GLY A 79 -12.43 -4.00 6.53
C GLY A 79 -13.41 -4.81 7.40
N VAL A 80 -14.38 -5.46 6.76
CA VAL A 80 -15.36 -6.33 7.46
C VAL A 80 -14.71 -7.48 8.24
N ASN A 81 -13.50 -7.89 7.86
CA ASN A 81 -12.75 -8.97 8.52
C ASN A 81 -11.83 -8.47 9.65
N MET A 82 -11.60 -7.16 9.74
CA MET A 82 -10.85 -6.56 10.83
C MET A 82 -11.78 -6.34 12.04
N LYS A 83 -11.45 -6.96 13.18
CA LYS A 83 -12.29 -6.90 14.38
C LYS A 83 -11.58 -6.16 15.51
N GLU A 84 -12.34 -5.40 16.32
CA GLU A 84 -11.78 -4.66 17.46
C GLU A 84 -11.24 -5.59 18.55
N GLU A 85 -11.79 -6.81 18.68
CA GLU A 85 -11.27 -7.85 19.58
C GLU A 85 -9.85 -8.29 19.22
N ASP A 86 -9.41 -8.12 17.95
CA ASP A 86 -8.08 -8.45 17.46
C ASP A 86 -7.10 -7.27 17.52
N ARG A 87 -7.46 -6.18 18.19
CA ARG A 87 -6.67 -4.93 18.29
C ARG A 87 -5.19 -5.17 18.54
N LEU A 88 -4.87 -5.92 19.57
CA LEU A 88 -3.47 -6.16 19.94
C LEU A 88 -2.69 -6.86 18.82
N ASN A 89 -3.33 -7.80 18.15
CA ASN A 89 -2.71 -8.51 17.02
C ASN A 89 -2.45 -7.56 15.84
N TRP A 90 -3.41 -6.69 15.52
CA TRP A 90 -3.23 -5.71 14.44
C TRP A 90 -2.18 -4.64 14.81
N GLN A 91 -2.09 -4.24 16.06
CA GLN A 91 -1.00 -3.37 16.53
C GLN A 91 0.36 -4.07 16.38
N ILE A 92 0.46 -5.38 16.69
CA ILE A 92 1.68 -6.16 16.46
C ILE A 92 2.03 -6.22 14.96
N VAL A 93 1.05 -6.33 14.06
CA VAL A 93 1.29 -6.24 12.60
C VAL A 93 2.04 -4.96 12.26
N VAL A 94 1.55 -3.81 12.73
CA VAL A 94 2.18 -2.49 12.46
C VAL A 94 3.55 -2.40 13.16
N ASP A 95 3.63 -2.77 14.43
CA ASP A 95 4.86 -2.67 15.23
C ASP A 95 5.98 -3.58 14.70
N SER A 96 5.63 -4.67 13.99
CA SER A 96 6.59 -5.57 13.35
C SER A 96 7.19 -5.02 12.05
N GLY A 97 6.76 -3.83 11.61
CA GLY A 97 7.17 -3.25 10.34
C GLY A 97 6.38 -3.76 9.11
N CYS A 98 5.37 -4.63 9.33
CA CYS A 98 4.43 -4.99 8.27
C CYS A 98 3.46 -3.84 7.99
N GLU A 99 2.88 -3.83 6.79
CA GLU A 99 2.04 -2.74 6.32
C GLU A 99 0.60 -3.20 6.10
N ILE A 100 -0.36 -2.28 6.34
CA ILE A 100 -1.78 -2.48 6.06
C ILE A 100 -2.18 -1.60 4.87
N GLY A 101 -2.59 -2.23 3.78
CA GLY A 101 -3.25 -1.59 2.65
C GLY A 101 -4.74 -1.92 2.61
N SER A 102 -5.50 -1.25 1.76
CA SER A 102 -6.94 -1.46 1.62
C SER A 102 -7.28 -2.51 0.56
N HIS A 103 -8.13 -3.48 0.91
CA HIS A 103 -8.83 -4.35 -0.06
C HIS A 103 -10.33 -4.00 -0.15
N GLY A 104 -10.68 -2.75 0.24
CA GLY A 104 -12.04 -2.30 0.43
C GLY A 104 -12.64 -2.81 1.74
N TYR A 105 -13.82 -2.26 2.10
CA TYR A 105 -14.51 -2.72 3.30
C TYR A 105 -15.17 -4.09 3.10
N TYR A 106 -15.91 -4.24 1.96
CA TYR A 106 -16.46 -5.52 1.51
C TYR A 106 -15.65 -6.03 0.33
N HIS A 107 -15.56 -7.35 0.17
CA HIS A 107 -14.95 -7.98 -1.00
C HIS A 107 -15.88 -7.90 -2.22
N GLU A 108 -16.19 -6.67 -2.64
CA GLU A 108 -17.09 -6.38 -3.77
C GLU A 108 -16.28 -5.87 -4.97
N ARG A 109 -16.79 -6.14 -6.17
CA ARG A 109 -16.20 -5.56 -7.38
C ARG A 109 -16.49 -4.06 -7.41
N PHE A 110 -15.45 -3.27 -7.62
CA PHE A 110 -15.57 -1.82 -7.80
C PHE A 110 -16.13 -1.53 -9.20
N LYS A 111 -17.43 -1.80 -9.36
CA LYS A 111 -18.20 -1.49 -10.57
C LYS A 111 -19.05 -0.26 -10.30
N ASP A 112 -19.29 0.49 -11.35
CA ASP A 112 -20.42 1.35 -11.60
C ASP A 112 -20.45 2.74 -11.04
N ASP A 113 -20.42 3.02 -9.77
CA ASP A 113 -20.53 4.39 -9.36
C ASP A 113 -19.44 4.80 -8.38
N GLY A 114 -19.12 6.04 -8.48
CA GLY A 114 -18.13 6.64 -7.61
C GLY A 114 -18.50 6.56 -6.13
N TRP A 115 -19.77 6.42 -5.82
CA TRP A 115 -20.26 6.28 -4.46
C TRP A 115 -19.81 4.97 -3.82
N GLN A 116 -19.90 3.85 -4.54
CA GLN A 116 -19.45 2.55 -4.05
C GLN A 116 -17.95 2.57 -3.73
N VAL A 117 -17.14 3.24 -4.57
CA VAL A 117 -15.71 3.40 -4.32
C VAL A 117 -15.47 4.20 -3.05
N LEU A 118 -16.08 5.39 -2.93
CA LEU A 118 -15.96 6.26 -1.75
C LEU A 118 -16.39 5.55 -0.47
N TYR A 119 -17.55 4.88 -0.52
CA TYR A 119 -18.11 4.16 0.61
C TYR A 119 -17.18 3.04 1.10
N ASN A 120 -16.72 2.18 0.20
CA ASN A 120 -15.82 1.08 0.57
C ASN A 120 -14.49 1.56 1.14
N LEU A 121 -13.91 2.61 0.55
CA LEU A 121 -12.63 3.16 1.05
C LEU A 121 -12.82 3.87 2.40
N GLY A 122 -13.83 4.73 2.52
CA GLY A 122 -14.09 5.45 3.76
C GLY A 122 -14.41 4.53 4.94
N MET A 123 -15.26 3.52 4.72
CA MET A 123 -15.56 2.50 5.73
C MET A 123 -14.32 1.68 6.10
N PHE A 124 -13.44 1.41 5.14
CA PHE A 124 -12.20 0.68 5.41
C PHE A 124 -11.26 1.48 6.32
N GLU A 125 -11.00 2.75 5.99
CA GLU A 125 -10.10 3.59 6.77
C GLU A 125 -10.62 3.84 8.19
N GLU A 126 -11.93 4.11 8.34
CA GLU A 126 -12.56 4.20 9.66
C GLU A 126 -12.38 2.91 10.45
N GLN A 127 -12.54 1.75 9.81
CA GLN A 127 -12.38 0.45 10.47
C GLN A 127 -10.93 0.20 10.91
N VAL A 128 -9.94 0.55 10.10
CA VAL A 128 -8.52 0.41 10.46
C VAL A 128 -8.23 1.22 11.73
N ASP A 129 -8.59 2.51 11.73
CA ASP A 129 -8.38 3.40 12.88
C ASP A 129 -9.10 2.90 14.13
N LYS A 130 -10.35 2.46 13.98
CA LYS A 130 -11.15 1.92 15.06
C LYS A 130 -10.54 0.65 15.66
N VAL A 131 -10.04 -0.23 14.83
CA VAL A 131 -9.38 -1.47 15.26
C VAL A 131 -8.05 -1.18 15.93
N LEU A 132 -7.21 -0.33 15.33
CA LEU A 132 -5.91 0.03 15.91
C LEU A 132 -6.05 0.91 17.16
N GLY A 133 -7.08 1.76 17.24
CA GLY A 133 -7.29 2.72 18.32
C GLY A 133 -6.46 4.00 18.16
N TYR A 134 -5.85 4.19 17.01
CA TYR A 134 -5.14 5.39 16.58
C TYR A 134 -5.25 5.54 15.06
N HIS A 135 -4.99 6.74 14.54
CA HIS A 135 -4.97 6.95 13.10
C HIS A 135 -3.78 6.24 12.46
N TYR A 136 -4.05 5.57 11.32
CA TYR A 136 -3.07 4.89 10.49
C TYR A 136 -3.24 5.31 9.03
N GLU A 137 -2.18 5.82 8.40
CA GLU A 137 -2.18 6.18 6.99
C GLU A 137 -2.30 4.93 6.10
N VAL A 138 -3.47 4.72 5.49
CA VAL A 138 -3.66 3.67 4.48
C VAL A 138 -3.22 4.21 3.13
N ARG A 139 -2.02 3.85 2.70
CA ARG A 139 -1.41 4.40 1.47
C ARG A 139 -1.79 3.63 0.21
N TRP A 140 -1.98 2.32 0.32
CA TRP A 140 -2.15 1.45 -0.83
C TRP A 140 -3.55 0.87 -0.89
N PHE A 141 -4.07 0.76 -2.11
CA PHE A 141 -5.32 0.09 -2.41
C PHE A 141 -5.08 -1.05 -3.40
N ARG A 142 -5.71 -2.19 -3.15
CA ARG A 142 -5.80 -3.29 -4.11
C ARG A 142 -7.28 -3.62 -4.33
N PRO A 143 -7.80 -3.46 -5.57
CA PRO A 143 -9.21 -3.77 -5.82
C PRO A 143 -9.46 -5.27 -5.70
N PRO A 144 -10.57 -5.69 -5.05
CA PRO A 144 -11.03 -7.06 -5.11
C PRO A 144 -11.10 -7.57 -6.55
N TRP A 145 -10.67 -8.82 -6.76
CA TRP A 145 -10.59 -9.45 -8.09
C TRP A 145 -9.57 -8.78 -9.05
N GLY A 146 -8.81 -7.81 -8.59
CA GLY A 146 -7.91 -7.01 -9.42
C GLY A 146 -8.63 -6.08 -10.40
N GLU A 147 -9.92 -5.87 -10.24
CA GLU A 147 -10.76 -5.12 -11.18
C GLU A 147 -11.28 -3.82 -10.58
N ILE A 148 -11.14 -2.74 -11.34
CA ILE A 148 -11.72 -1.44 -11.05
C ILE A 148 -12.33 -0.87 -12.33
N THR A 149 -13.59 -1.24 -12.60
CA THR A 149 -14.30 -0.84 -13.82
C THR A 149 -15.60 -0.13 -13.47
N ASP A 150 -16.03 0.83 -14.30
CA ASP A 150 -17.38 1.37 -14.26
C ASP A 150 -18.37 0.47 -15.03
N SER A 151 -19.67 0.84 -15.03
CA SER A 151 -20.75 0.12 -15.72
C SER A 151 -20.54 -0.07 -17.22
N ASN A 152 -19.71 0.77 -17.83
CA ASN A 152 -19.39 0.72 -19.25
C ASN A 152 -18.08 -0.05 -19.53
N GLY A 153 -17.47 -0.66 -18.48
CA GLY A 153 -16.19 -1.33 -18.58
C GLY A 153 -14.98 -0.36 -18.59
N SER A 154 -15.19 0.94 -18.35
CA SER A 154 -14.13 1.92 -18.25
C SER A 154 -13.56 1.95 -16.83
N GLN A 155 -12.25 1.90 -16.70
CA GLN A 155 -11.57 2.05 -15.42
C GLN A 155 -11.30 3.53 -15.07
N TYR A 156 -11.37 4.41 -16.06
CA TYR A 156 -10.91 5.79 -15.94
C TYR A 156 -11.64 6.61 -14.85
N LYS A 157 -12.96 6.53 -14.79
CA LYS A 157 -13.76 7.28 -13.83
C LYS A 157 -13.42 6.90 -12.38
N ASN A 158 -13.34 5.60 -12.12
CA ASN A 158 -13.02 5.08 -10.79
C ASN A 158 -11.58 5.40 -10.38
N MET A 159 -10.64 5.43 -11.32
CA MET A 159 -9.27 5.85 -11.06
C MET A 159 -9.16 7.33 -10.69
N THR A 160 -9.88 8.21 -11.40
CA THR A 160 -9.94 9.62 -11.05
C THR A 160 -10.48 9.81 -9.63
N LEU A 161 -11.47 9.01 -9.25
CA LEU A 161 -12.05 9.07 -7.92
C LEU A 161 -11.09 8.55 -6.85
N LEU A 162 -10.39 7.44 -7.11
CA LEU A 162 -9.33 6.93 -6.22
C LEU A 162 -8.26 7.99 -5.96
N ARG A 163 -7.80 8.69 -6.99
CA ARG A 163 -6.84 9.79 -6.84
C ARG A 163 -7.36 10.90 -5.94
N ARG A 164 -8.62 11.29 -6.11
CA ARG A 164 -9.26 12.29 -5.24
C ARG A 164 -9.38 11.81 -3.80
N CYS A 165 -9.38 10.52 -3.56
CA CYS A 165 -9.31 9.91 -2.23
C CYS A 165 -7.87 9.75 -1.71
N GLY A 166 -6.86 10.25 -2.43
CA GLY A 166 -5.46 10.16 -2.03
C GLY A 166 -4.75 8.87 -2.47
N TYR A 167 -5.38 8.05 -3.31
CA TYR A 167 -4.76 6.85 -3.88
C TYR A 167 -4.31 7.12 -5.32
N ASP A 168 -3.07 7.52 -5.50
CA ASP A 168 -2.52 7.80 -6.84
C ASP A 168 -2.41 6.55 -7.70
N HIS A 169 -2.23 5.39 -7.07
CA HIS A 169 -2.05 4.10 -7.72
C HIS A 169 -2.84 3.02 -7.00
N TYR A 170 -3.12 1.91 -7.71
CA TYR A 170 -3.55 0.67 -7.09
C TYR A 170 -2.53 -0.45 -7.33
N VAL A 171 -2.36 -1.29 -6.31
CA VAL A 171 -1.38 -2.37 -6.33
C VAL A 171 -2.00 -3.60 -6.98
N TYR A 172 -1.33 -4.11 -7.99
CA TYR A 172 -1.61 -5.39 -8.61
C TYR A 172 -0.55 -6.41 -8.18
N TRP A 173 -0.28 -7.42 -8.96
CA TRP A 173 0.76 -8.41 -8.71
C TRP A 173 1.40 -8.87 -10.02
N SER A 174 2.63 -9.34 -9.94
CA SER A 174 3.34 -10.00 -11.04
C SER A 174 3.26 -11.52 -10.92
N ILE A 175 3.14 -12.05 -9.70
CA ILE A 175 3.17 -13.49 -9.42
C ILE A 175 1.99 -13.85 -8.50
N SER A 176 1.26 -14.93 -8.88
CA SER A 176 0.24 -15.56 -8.04
C SER A 176 0.42 -17.10 -8.14
N GLU A 177 1.38 -17.61 -7.39
CA GLU A 177 1.73 -19.04 -7.35
C GLU A 177 1.90 -19.48 -5.89
N THR A 178 1.32 -20.61 -5.50
CA THR A 178 1.31 -21.13 -4.14
C THR A 178 2.10 -22.42 -3.97
N ASP A 179 2.73 -22.90 -5.03
CA ASP A 179 3.76 -23.93 -4.95
C ASP A 179 5.11 -23.23 -4.75
N PRO A 180 5.82 -23.46 -3.62
CA PRO A 180 7.02 -22.69 -3.28
C PRO A 180 8.15 -22.85 -4.30
N ASP A 181 8.34 -24.07 -4.85
CA ASP A 181 9.41 -24.34 -5.82
C ASP A 181 9.15 -23.67 -7.19
N LYS A 182 7.88 -23.51 -7.54
CA LYS A 182 7.49 -22.78 -8.75
C LYS A 182 7.54 -21.28 -8.53
N ALA A 183 7.04 -20.83 -7.38
CA ALA A 183 7.07 -19.42 -7.02
C ALA A 183 8.52 -18.89 -7.02
N ALA A 184 9.46 -19.57 -6.36
CA ALA A 184 10.86 -19.18 -6.33
C ALA A 184 11.47 -19.00 -7.73
N LYS A 185 11.12 -19.86 -8.69
CA LYS A 185 11.60 -19.77 -10.08
C LYS A 185 11.03 -18.59 -10.88
N LEU A 186 9.89 -18.06 -10.45
CA LEU A 186 9.22 -16.95 -11.12
C LEU A 186 9.65 -15.59 -10.57
N VAL A 187 10.17 -15.55 -9.32
CA VAL A 187 10.55 -14.31 -8.67
C VAL A 187 11.73 -13.65 -9.39
N GLN A 188 11.60 -12.37 -9.60
CA GLN A 188 12.61 -11.48 -10.17
C GLN A 188 12.65 -10.21 -9.34
N ASN A 189 13.68 -9.42 -9.50
CA ASN A 189 13.78 -8.09 -8.90
C ASN A 189 12.51 -7.29 -9.14
N GLY A 190 12.03 -6.62 -8.11
CA GLY A 190 10.79 -5.84 -8.17
C GLY A 190 9.50 -6.67 -8.18
N SER A 191 9.53 -7.99 -8.05
CA SER A 191 8.31 -8.81 -8.05
C SER A 191 7.37 -8.45 -6.90
N ILE A 192 6.06 -8.41 -7.21
CA ILE A 192 4.98 -8.33 -6.21
C ILE A 192 4.24 -9.67 -6.24
N LEU A 193 4.29 -10.38 -5.11
CA LEU A 193 3.71 -11.72 -4.95
C LEU A 193 2.35 -11.61 -4.27
N LEU A 194 1.34 -12.27 -4.83
CA LEU A 194 0.00 -12.36 -4.28
C LEU A 194 -0.22 -13.68 -3.56
N PHE A 195 -0.56 -13.59 -2.29
CA PHE A 195 -1.07 -14.66 -1.44
C PHE A 195 -2.39 -14.23 -0.78
N HIS A 196 -3.02 -15.13 -0.04
CA HIS A 196 -4.20 -14.84 0.78
C HIS A 196 -3.97 -15.35 2.20
N ALA A 197 -4.64 -14.77 3.18
CA ALA A 197 -4.54 -15.19 4.58
C ALA A 197 -5.24 -16.54 4.82
N ARG A 198 -4.60 -17.64 4.42
CA ARG A 198 -5.08 -19.01 4.55
C ARG A 198 -3.94 -20.00 4.69
N LYS A 199 -4.23 -21.18 5.24
CA LYS A 199 -3.25 -22.21 5.56
C LYS A 199 -2.29 -22.55 4.43
N LYS A 200 -2.81 -22.80 3.23
CA LYS A 200 -1.99 -23.21 2.06
C LYS A 200 -0.95 -22.16 1.70
N ASP A 201 -1.34 -20.89 1.73
CA ASP A 201 -0.47 -19.79 1.36
C ASP A 201 0.61 -19.57 2.43
N TYR A 202 0.24 -19.67 3.71
CA TYR A 202 1.20 -19.66 4.81
C TYR A 202 2.22 -20.81 4.71
N GLU A 203 1.77 -22.06 4.44
CA GLU A 203 2.66 -23.20 4.27
C GLU A 203 3.62 -23.03 3.08
N CYS A 204 3.19 -22.30 2.03
CA CYS A 204 4.08 -21.87 0.95
C CYS A 204 5.13 -20.87 1.47
N LEU A 205 4.71 -19.81 2.18
CA LEU A 205 5.62 -18.78 2.69
C LEU A 205 6.69 -19.32 3.65
N VAL A 206 6.35 -20.31 4.49
CA VAL A 206 7.32 -20.99 5.38
C VAL A 206 8.52 -21.55 4.62
N LYS A 207 8.31 -22.02 3.38
CA LYS A 207 9.37 -22.59 2.53
C LYS A 207 9.98 -21.55 1.60
N LEU A 208 9.14 -20.63 1.10
CA LEU A 208 9.54 -19.66 0.10
C LEU A 208 10.42 -18.55 0.66
N ILE A 209 10.09 -17.99 1.82
CA ILE A 209 10.85 -16.86 2.40
C ILE A 209 12.34 -17.19 2.59
N PRO A 210 12.74 -18.31 3.26
CA PRO A 210 14.15 -18.63 3.37
C PRO A 210 14.84 -18.82 2.03
N GLN A 211 14.17 -19.43 1.04
CA GLN A 211 14.73 -19.59 -0.30
C GLN A 211 14.97 -18.24 -0.98
N LEU A 212 14.02 -17.31 -0.89
CA LEU A 212 14.17 -15.98 -1.47
C LEU A 212 15.34 -15.20 -0.85
N LEU A 213 15.53 -15.33 0.47
CA LEU A 213 16.67 -14.73 1.17
C LEU A 213 18.00 -15.36 0.74
N GLU A 214 18.06 -16.68 0.56
CA GLU A 214 19.23 -17.39 0.03
C GLU A 214 19.57 -16.98 -1.40
N ASP A 215 18.54 -16.71 -2.22
CA ASP A 215 18.66 -16.23 -3.60
C ASP A 215 19.04 -14.73 -3.68
N GLY A 216 19.11 -14.04 -2.54
CA GLY A 216 19.54 -12.63 -2.43
C GLY A 216 18.43 -11.61 -2.61
N PHE A 217 17.18 -12.02 -2.59
CA PHE A 217 16.05 -11.07 -2.58
C PHE A 217 15.82 -10.45 -1.20
N GLU A 218 15.25 -9.26 -1.20
CA GLU A 218 14.91 -8.49 0.00
C GLU A 218 13.39 -8.34 0.10
N PRO A 219 12.67 -9.23 0.83
CA PRO A 219 11.23 -9.08 1.06
C PRO A 219 10.93 -7.87 1.96
N VAL A 220 10.27 -6.87 1.40
CA VAL A 220 9.93 -5.60 2.05
C VAL A 220 8.44 -5.28 1.86
N THR A 221 7.94 -4.24 2.54
CA THR A 221 6.59 -3.72 2.29
C THR A 221 6.48 -3.06 0.91
N VAL A 222 5.25 -2.85 0.44
CA VAL A 222 5.02 -2.10 -0.81
C VAL A 222 5.55 -0.67 -0.66
N SER A 223 5.33 0.00 0.48
CA SER A 223 5.88 1.33 0.73
C SER A 223 7.40 1.35 0.62
N GLU A 224 8.08 0.44 1.29
CA GLU A 224 9.55 0.39 1.25
C GLU A 224 10.09 0.04 -0.14
N MET A 225 9.39 -0.82 -0.91
CA MET A 225 9.77 -1.16 -2.29
C MET A 225 9.81 0.10 -3.17
N PHE A 226 8.91 1.05 -2.96
CA PHE A 226 8.83 2.30 -3.72
C PHE A 226 9.52 3.49 -3.04
N GLY A 227 10.27 3.26 -1.96
CA GLY A 227 11.07 4.29 -1.30
C GLY A 227 10.26 5.26 -0.45
N PHE A 228 9.06 4.88 -0.03
CA PHE A 228 8.28 5.65 0.94
C PHE A 228 8.69 5.30 2.37
N ASP A 229 8.61 6.29 3.25
CA ASP A 229 8.68 6.06 4.69
C ASP A 229 7.53 5.16 5.16
N PRO A 230 7.66 4.49 6.33
CA PRO A 230 6.55 3.75 6.92
C PRO A 230 5.29 4.61 7.03
N PRO A 231 4.08 4.02 6.96
CA PRO A 231 2.83 4.77 7.11
C PRO A 231 2.79 5.59 8.39
N GLU A 232 2.28 6.82 8.32
CA GLU A 232 2.09 7.67 9.49
C GLU A 232 1.06 7.05 10.44
N THR A 233 1.33 7.18 11.75
CA THR A 233 0.45 6.69 12.82
C THR A 233 0.23 7.77 13.88
N GLY A 234 -0.98 7.80 14.46
CA GLY A 234 -1.34 8.75 15.51
C GLY A 234 -2.20 9.91 15.00
N GLY A 235 -2.62 10.78 15.91
CA GLY A 235 -3.54 11.88 15.59
C GLY A 235 -5.01 11.51 15.80
N GLU A 236 -5.91 12.32 15.21
CA GLU A 236 -7.35 12.08 15.29
C GLU A 236 -7.77 10.91 14.41
N LEU A 237 -8.70 10.10 14.93
CA LEU A 237 -9.25 8.97 14.18
C LEU A 237 -10.01 9.47 12.95
N PHE A 238 -9.84 8.77 11.84
CA PHE A 238 -10.66 8.99 10.67
C PHE A 238 -12.11 8.54 10.94
N VAL A 239 -13.05 9.39 10.61
CA VAL A 239 -14.49 9.10 10.72
C VAL A 239 -15.14 9.34 9.36
N TYR A 240 -15.77 8.31 8.82
CA TYR A 240 -16.53 8.39 7.58
C TYR A 240 -17.95 8.88 7.86
N ASP A 241 -18.31 10.04 7.37
CA ASP A 241 -19.61 10.68 7.61
C ASP A 241 -20.76 10.15 6.70
N GLY A 242 -20.44 9.24 5.80
CA GLY A 242 -21.40 8.66 4.85
C GLY A 242 -21.70 9.53 3.63
N ASN A 243 -21.21 10.77 3.58
CA ASN A 243 -21.52 11.72 2.50
C ASN A 243 -20.26 12.26 1.80
N THR A 244 -19.20 12.50 2.56
CA THR A 244 -17.94 13.01 2.03
C THR A 244 -16.80 12.13 2.48
N TYR A 245 -15.87 11.88 1.58
CA TYR A 245 -14.62 11.27 1.93
C TYR A 245 -13.67 12.36 2.42
N GLY A 246 -13.24 12.31 3.69
CA GLY A 246 -12.45 13.36 4.33
C GLY A 246 -11.12 13.71 3.68
N ARG A 247 -10.66 12.86 2.74
CA ARG A 247 -9.45 13.06 1.94
C ARG A 247 -9.73 13.61 0.53
N LEU A 248 -10.97 13.92 0.17
CA LEU A 248 -11.23 14.50 -1.15
C LEU A 248 -10.42 15.80 -1.28
N GLN A 249 -9.39 15.75 -2.09
CA GLN A 249 -8.64 16.93 -2.50
C GLN A 249 -9.47 17.66 -3.58
N ASP A 250 -9.68 18.96 -3.40
CA ASP A 250 -10.39 19.85 -4.33
C ASP A 250 -9.71 19.96 -5.70
#